data_8b9967c0547cbc54d7c0ec9894dc537c
#
_entry.id   8b9967c0547cbc54d7c0ec9894dc537c
#
_cell.length_a   1.000
_cell.length_b   1.000
_cell.length_c   1.000
_cell.angle_alpha   90.00
_cell.angle_beta   90.00
_cell.angle_gamma   90.00
#
_symmetry.space_group_name_H-M   'P 1'
#
loop_
_entity.id
_entity.type
_entity.pdbx_description
1 polymer ?
#
loop_
_entity_poly.entity_id
_entity_poly.type
_entity_poly.pdbx_seq_one_letter_code
_entity_poly.pdbx_strand_id
1 'polypeptide(L)'
;ELNRFTDEGWDFHELTAYHFDTDKLSQVFYEVCLRNDVEFVDDKYIRADKSDDGNIASIKCENGTHEADLFVDCTGFHSELLGKVMGVPYKSYANTLINHRAIAAKIPYTDKNKQLTSYTNNVTMNNGWCYEIPLWDGMSVGYVHSLKFTTPEKVDKEFTDRYGVEPVS
;
A
#
# COMPACT_ATOMS: atom_id res chain seq x y z
N GLU A 1 -26.10 -6.11 10.88
CA GLU A 1 -26.58 -5.88 9.49
C GLU A 1 -25.94 -6.82 8.46
N LEU A 2 -24.80 -7.50 8.77
CA LEU A 2 -24.18 -8.50 7.89
C LEU A 2 -25.05 -9.76 7.69
N ASN A 3 -25.97 -10.05 8.60
CA ASN A 3 -26.87 -11.21 8.49
C ASN A 3 -27.98 -11.09 7.43
N ARG A 4 -28.11 -9.96 6.74
CA ARG A 4 -29.15 -9.79 5.70
C ARG A 4 -28.85 -10.52 4.39
N PHE A 5 -27.61 -10.97 4.20
CA PHE A 5 -27.17 -11.57 2.94
C PHE A 5 -27.04 -13.11 2.99
N THR A 6 -27.31 -13.72 4.15
CA THR A 6 -27.15 -15.18 4.33
C THR A 6 -28.43 -15.97 4.04
N ASP A 7 -29.57 -15.32 3.84
CA ASP A 7 -30.88 -15.99 3.68
C ASP A 7 -31.07 -16.70 2.33
N GLU A 8 -30.17 -16.52 1.35
CA GLU A 8 -30.29 -17.15 0.03
C GLU A 8 -29.14 -18.13 -0.31
N GLY A 9 -28.41 -18.62 0.67
CA GLY A 9 -27.35 -19.62 0.46
C GLY A 9 -26.07 -19.08 -0.20
N TRP A 10 -25.89 -17.77 -0.25
CA TRP A 10 -24.66 -17.13 -0.69
C TRP A 10 -23.75 -16.89 0.50
N ASP A 11 -22.59 -17.53 0.49
CA ASP A 11 -21.54 -17.25 1.48
C ASP A 11 -20.70 -16.05 1.02
N PHE A 12 -21.00 -14.88 1.58
CA PHE A 12 -20.26 -13.66 1.28
C PHE A 12 -19.00 -13.51 2.13
N HIS A 13 -18.72 -14.39 3.08
CA HIS A 13 -17.53 -14.30 3.94
C HIS A 13 -16.24 -14.39 3.13
N GLU A 14 -16.22 -15.17 2.05
CA GLU A 14 -15.06 -15.26 1.17
C GLU A 14 -14.91 -14.05 0.20
N LEU A 15 -15.98 -13.25 0.05
CA LEU A 15 -16.01 -12.10 -0.87
C LEU A 15 -15.91 -10.74 -0.15
N THR A 16 -15.77 -10.76 1.17
CA THR A 16 -15.67 -9.52 1.97
C THR A 16 -14.22 -9.18 2.28
N ALA A 17 -13.95 -7.87 2.34
CA ALA A 17 -12.67 -7.31 2.76
C ALA A 17 -12.92 -6.18 3.77
N TYR A 18 -11.85 -5.63 4.32
CA TYR A 18 -11.93 -4.56 5.29
C TYR A 18 -11.33 -3.28 4.74
N HIS A 19 -11.99 -2.15 5.01
CA HIS A 19 -11.36 -0.85 4.92
C HIS A 19 -10.69 -0.54 6.25
N PHE A 20 -9.41 -0.25 6.23
CA PHE A 20 -8.66 0.08 7.45
C PHE A 20 -7.67 1.21 7.20
N ASP A 21 -7.42 1.97 8.25
CA ASP A 21 -6.36 2.97 8.26
C ASP A 21 -5.03 2.25 8.51
N THR A 22 -4.10 2.37 7.57
CA THR A 22 -2.81 1.68 7.61
C THR A 22 -1.95 2.10 8.78
N ASP A 23 -2.02 3.38 9.17
CA ASP A 23 -1.22 3.91 10.29
C ASP A 23 -1.72 3.33 11.62
N LYS A 24 -3.05 3.26 11.80
CA LYS A 24 -3.67 2.65 12.99
C LYS A 24 -3.44 1.15 13.04
N LEU A 25 -3.52 0.46 11.90
CA LEU A 25 -3.26 -0.97 11.82
C LEU A 25 -1.80 -1.30 12.13
N SER A 26 -0.86 -0.49 11.64
CA SER A 26 0.57 -0.63 11.96
C SER A 26 0.83 -0.51 13.45
N GLN A 27 0.15 0.40 14.16
CA GLN A 27 0.25 0.51 15.62
C GLN A 27 -0.24 -0.75 16.33
N VAL A 28 -1.38 -1.31 15.89
CA VAL A 28 -1.90 -2.57 16.44
C VAL A 28 -0.91 -3.72 16.22
N PHE A 29 -0.34 -3.85 15.02
CA PHE A 29 0.65 -4.88 14.74
C PHE A 29 1.92 -4.70 15.57
N TYR A 30 2.39 -3.47 15.74
CA TYR A 30 3.53 -3.17 16.60
C TYR A 30 3.28 -3.67 18.04
N GLU A 31 2.11 -3.35 18.62
CA GLU A 31 1.75 -3.85 19.96
C GLU A 31 1.65 -5.38 20.01
N VAL A 32 1.12 -6.02 18.96
CA VAL A 32 1.05 -7.49 18.89
C VAL A 32 2.46 -8.08 18.82
N CYS A 33 3.37 -7.50 18.06
CA CYS A 33 4.77 -7.92 18.00
C CYS A 33 5.43 -7.86 19.38
N LEU A 34 5.28 -6.75 20.10
CA LEU A 34 5.84 -6.58 21.45
C LEU A 34 5.28 -7.60 22.44
N ARG A 35 3.97 -7.93 22.37
CA ARG A 35 3.34 -8.95 23.25
C ARG A 35 3.79 -10.38 22.95
N ASN A 36 4.37 -10.63 21.79
CA ASN A 36 4.87 -11.92 21.34
C ASN A 36 6.41 -11.97 21.31
N ASP A 37 7.06 -11.14 22.11
CA ASP A 37 8.51 -11.09 22.27
C ASP A 37 9.27 -10.92 20.94
N VAL A 38 8.66 -10.24 19.95
CA VAL A 38 9.34 -9.87 18.71
C VAL A 38 10.21 -8.68 18.99
N GLU A 39 11.50 -8.83 18.74
CA GLU A 39 12.45 -7.72 18.84
C GLU A 39 12.19 -6.69 17.72
N PHE A 40 11.97 -5.46 18.10
CA PHE A 40 11.82 -4.33 17.18
C PHE A 40 13.07 -3.47 17.20
N VAL A 41 13.76 -3.42 16.06
CA VAL A 41 15.01 -2.63 15.91
C VAL A 41 14.71 -1.45 14.98
N ASP A 42 14.71 -0.24 15.56
CA ASP A 42 14.61 1.00 14.78
C ASP A 42 16.02 1.43 14.36
N ASP A 43 16.43 0.95 13.19
CA ASP A 43 17.77 1.21 12.66
C ASP A 43 17.72 1.33 11.13
N LYS A 44 18.71 2.01 10.57
CA LYS A 44 18.78 2.27 9.15
C LYS A 44 19.66 1.25 8.43
N TYR A 45 19.07 0.55 7.46
CA TYR A 45 19.75 -0.37 6.59
C TYR A 45 20.89 0.32 5.80
N ILE A 46 22.06 -0.31 5.75
CA ILE A 46 23.21 0.13 4.93
C ILE A 46 23.45 -0.86 3.78
N ARG A 47 23.61 -2.15 4.11
CA ARG A 47 23.89 -3.22 3.15
C ARG A 47 23.55 -4.59 3.75
N ALA A 48 23.50 -5.60 2.89
CA ALA A 48 23.54 -7.00 3.31
C ALA A 48 24.84 -7.67 2.83
N ASP A 49 25.36 -8.55 3.65
CA ASP A 49 26.53 -9.36 3.34
C ASP A 49 26.07 -10.79 2.98
N LYS A 50 26.72 -11.39 1.95
CA LYS A 50 26.41 -12.76 1.49
C LYS A 50 27.39 -13.75 2.07
N SER A 51 26.90 -14.97 2.31
CA SER A 51 27.70 -16.16 2.57
C SER A 51 28.28 -16.73 1.27
N ASP A 52 29.21 -17.68 1.40
CA ASP A 52 29.88 -18.32 0.28
C ASP A 52 28.93 -19.08 -0.67
N ASP A 53 27.77 -19.51 -0.15
CA ASP A 53 26.71 -20.18 -0.93
C ASP A 53 25.79 -19.19 -1.66
N GLY A 54 26.04 -17.87 -1.52
CA GLY A 54 25.32 -16.81 -2.19
C GLY A 54 24.05 -16.35 -1.49
N ASN A 55 23.69 -16.93 -0.34
CA ASN A 55 22.55 -16.47 0.47
C ASN A 55 22.92 -15.22 1.28
N ILE A 56 21.93 -14.50 1.80
CA ILE A 56 22.17 -13.40 2.73
C ILE A 56 22.55 -14.00 4.08
N ALA A 57 23.73 -13.65 4.58
CA ALA A 57 24.22 -14.04 5.90
C ALA A 57 23.85 -13.04 6.97
N SER A 58 23.91 -11.74 6.65
CA SER A 58 23.62 -10.69 7.61
C SER A 58 23.15 -9.41 6.95
N ILE A 59 22.47 -8.58 7.74
CA ILE A 59 22.09 -7.20 7.40
C ILE A 59 22.91 -6.26 8.27
N LYS A 60 23.62 -5.32 7.65
CA LYS A 60 24.34 -4.25 8.34
C LYS A 60 23.51 -2.98 8.36
N CYS A 61 23.27 -2.47 9.54
CA CYS A 61 22.60 -1.21 9.83
C CYS A 61 23.57 -0.18 10.40
N GLU A 62 23.12 1.06 10.65
CA GLU A 62 23.99 2.12 11.19
C GLU A 62 24.55 1.75 12.57
N ASN A 63 23.74 1.14 13.44
CA ASN A 63 24.08 0.85 14.82
C ASN A 63 24.42 -0.62 15.10
N GLY A 64 24.28 -1.52 14.11
CA GLY A 64 24.56 -2.93 14.33
C GLY A 64 24.53 -3.81 13.10
N THR A 65 24.79 -5.08 13.33
CA THR A 65 24.68 -6.15 12.31
C THR A 65 23.73 -7.22 12.85
N HIS A 66 22.79 -7.66 12.01
CA HIS A 66 21.76 -8.62 12.36
C HIS A 66 21.90 -9.87 11.49
N GLU A 67 21.93 -11.03 12.12
CA GLU A 67 21.97 -12.34 11.47
C GLU A 67 20.64 -13.06 11.67
N ALA A 68 20.21 -13.85 10.70
CA ALA A 68 19.00 -14.66 10.75
C ALA A 68 19.07 -15.81 9.75
N ASP A 69 18.25 -16.83 10.00
CA ASP A 69 18.09 -17.95 9.05
C ASP A 69 17.23 -17.61 7.85
N LEU A 70 16.38 -16.59 7.98
CA LEU A 70 15.48 -16.11 6.92
C LEU A 70 15.35 -14.57 6.99
N PHE A 71 15.43 -13.94 5.83
CA PHE A 71 15.19 -12.52 5.67
C PHE A 71 13.95 -12.27 4.81
N VAL A 72 13.06 -11.40 5.28
CA VAL A 72 11.86 -11.00 4.53
C VAL A 72 12.03 -9.55 4.09
N ASP A 73 12.10 -9.33 2.77
CA ASP A 73 12.28 -8.01 2.17
C ASP A 73 10.96 -7.25 2.08
N CYS A 74 10.71 -6.35 3.02
CA CYS A 74 9.55 -5.46 3.05
C CYS A 74 9.90 -4.02 2.63
N THR A 75 10.97 -3.81 1.86
CA THR A 75 11.45 -2.48 1.43
C THR A 75 10.67 -1.90 0.23
N GLY A 76 9.54 -2.49 -0.13
CA GLY A 76 8.66 -2.03 -1.20
C GLY A 76 9.35 -2.03 -2.57
N PHE A 77 9.12 -0.99 -3.35
CA PHE A 77 9.71 -0.87 -4.70
C PHE A 77 11.23 -0.71 -4.72
N HIS A 78 11.86 -0.39 -3.58
CA HIS A 78 13.32 -0.32 -3.47
C HIS A 78 13.96 -1.69 -3.61
N SER A 79 13.26 -2.76 -3.15
CA SER A 79 13.68 -4.16 -3.23
C SER A 79 15.16 -4.33 -2.84
N GLU A 80 15.49 -3.86 -1.63
CA GLU A 80 16.89 -3.75 -1.18
C GLU A 80 17.56 -5.11 -1.10
N LEU A 81 16.88 -6.13 -0.60
CA LEU A 81 17.45 -7.46 -0.46
C LEU A 81 17.21 -8.30 -1.73
N LEU A 82 15.95 -8.46 -2.14
CA LEU A 82 15.59 -9.37 -3.23
C LEU A 82 16.12 -8.88 -4.59
N GLY A 83 15.89 -7.60 -4.91
CA GLY A 83 16.30 -7.03 -6.19
C GLY A 83 17.78 -6.67 -6.23
N LYS A 84 18.24 -5.83 -5.28
CA LYS A 84 19.60 -5.27 -5.35
C LYS A 84 20.67 -6.25 -4.87
N VAL A 85 20.46 -6.94 -3.74
CA VAL A 85 21.46 -7.86 -3.18
C VAL A 85 21.42 -9.21 -3.86
N MET A 86 20.24 -9.83 -3.99
CA MET A 86 20.09 -11.15 -4.59
C MET A 86 20.08 -11.12 -6.13
N GLY A 87 19.89 -9.96 -6.74
CA GLY A 87 19.89 -9.79 -8.19
C GLY A 87 18.69 -10.39 -8.90
N VAL A 88 17.57 -10.58 -8.19
CA VAL A 88 16.34 -11.09 -8.80
C VAL A 88 15.75 -10.00 -9.71
N PRO A 89 15.58 -10.26 -11.03
CA PRO A 89 15.14 -9.23 -11.95
C PRO A 89 13.67 -8.88 -11.76
N TYR A 90 13.34 -7.59 -11.88
CA TYR A 90 11.98 -7.12 -11.95
C TYR A 90 11.31 -7.55 -13.26
N LYS A 91 10.15 -8.23 -13.16
CA LYS A 91 9.36 -8.61 -14.34
C LYS A 91 8.28 -7.54 -14.59
N SER A 92 8.45 -6.79 -15.67
CA SER A 92 7.48 -5.77 -16.07
C SER A 92 6.23 -6.37 -16.69
N TYR A 93 5.07 -5.86 -16.28
CA TYR A 93 3.75 -6.15 -16.87
C TYR A 93 3.19 -4.95 -17.64
N ALA A 94 4.01 -3.95 -17.99
CA ALA A 94 3.61 -2.70 -18.62
C ALA A 94 2.89 -2.87 -19.97
N ASN A 95 3.09 -4.00 -20.66
CA ASN A 95 2.38 -4.32 -21.91
C ASN A 95 0.90 -4.71 -21.70
N THR A 96 0.55 -5.15 -20.49
CA THR A 96 -0.81 -5.60 -20.14
C THR A 96 -1.46 -4.63 -19.15
N LEU A 97 -0.68 -4.19 -18.14
CA LEU A 97 -1.11 -3.26 -17.09
C LEU A 97 -0.50 -1.90 -17.37
N ILE A 98 -1.22 -1.07 -18.10
CA ILE A 98 -0.71 0.22 -18.61
C ILE A 98 -0.62 1.31 -17.53
N ASN A 99 -1.45 1.26 -16.51
CA ASN A 99 -1.42 2.20 -15.40
C ASN A 99 -0.28 1.81 -14.44
N HIS A 100 0.65 2.73 -14.22
CA HIS A 100 1.88 2.46 -13.48
C HIS A 100 2.20 3.51 -12.42
N ARG A 101 1.31 4.48 -12.24
CA ARG A 101 1.42 5.53 -11.22
C ARG A 101 0.11 5.74 -10.50
N ALA A 102 0.22 6.19 -9.27
CA ALA A 102 -0.90 6.71 -8.50
C ALA A 102 -0.46 7.93 -7.71
N ILE A 103 -1.37 8.89 -7.57
CA ILE A 103 -1.30 9.97 -6.59
C ILE A 103 -2.46 9.77 -5.62
N ALA A 104 -2.30 10.14 -4.35
CA ALA A 104 -3.30 9.89 -3.34
C ALA A 104 -3.46 11.06 -2.38
N ALA A 105 -4.58 11.09 -1.67
CA ALA A 105 -4.82 11.99 -0.54
C ALA A 105 -5.80 11.37 0.44
N LYS A 106 -5.79 11.87 1.68
CA LYS A 106 -6.91 11.70 2.63
C LYS A 106 -7.75 12.95 2.60
N ILE A 107 -9.06 12.81 2.43
CA ILE A 107 -10.01 13.91 2.40
C ILE A 107 -11.04 13.79 3.54
N PRO A 108 -11.45 14.89 4.17
CA PRO A 108 -12.51 14.86 5.15
C PRO A 108 -13.87 14.59 4.49
N TYR A 109 -14.81 14.03 5.24
CA TYR A 109 -16.20 13.95 4.81
C TYR A 109 -16.85 15.33 4.81
N THR A 110 -17.63 15.63 3.79
CA THR A 110 -18.57 16.75 3.79
C THR A 110 -19.92 16.33 4.37
N ASP A 111 -20.32 15.08 4.14
CA ASP A 111 -21.50 14.44 4.75
C ASP A 111 -21.14 12.97 5.05
N LYS A 112 -20.67 12.73 6.28
CA LYS A 112 -20.23 11.39 6.71
C LYS A 112 -21.32 10.34 6.56
N ASN A 113 -22.58 10.67 6.84
CA ASN A 113 -23.67 9.70 6.80
C ASN A 113 -23.95 9.17 5.38
N LYS A 114 -23.66 9.98 4.36
CA LYS A 114 -23.81 9.59 2.95
C LYS A 114 -22.56 8.99 2.37
N GLN A 115 -21.39 9.44 2.81
CA GLN A 115 -20.10 9.09 2.19
C GLN A 115 -19.42 7.89 2.86
N LEU A 116 -19.72 7.60 4.13
CA LEU A 116 -19.20 6.41 4.82
C LEU A 116 -19.99 5.17 4.36
N THR A 117 -19.57 4.61 3.24
CA THR A 117 -20.14 3.38 2.67
C THR A 117 -19.28 2.16 3.01
N SER A 118 -19.84 0.96 2.86
CA SER A 118 -19.14 -0.31 3.10
C SER A 118 -18.41 -0.85 1.86
N TYR A 119 -18.30 -0.06 0.81
CA TYR A 119 -17.66 -0.45 -0.44
C TYR A 119 -16.68 0.61 -0.92
N THR A 120 -15.69 0.19 -1.67
CA THR A 120 -14.82 1.08 -2.45
C THR A 120 -15.57 1.54 -3.69
N ASN A 121 -15.62 2.85 -3.92
CA ASN A 121 -16.11 3.41 -5.16
C ASN A 121 -14.96 3.62 -6.14
N ASN A 122 -15.17 3.26 -7.40
CA ASN A 122 -14.20 3.49 -8.46
C ASN A 122 -14.79 4.43 -9.50
N VAL A 123 -14.10 5.53 -9.75
CA VAL A 123 -14.55 6.62 -10.62
C VAL A 123 -13.64 6.72 -11.83
N THR A 124 -14.23 6.72 -13.02
CA THR A 124 -13.49 6.94 -14.26
C THR A 124 -13.00 8.39 -14.34
N MET A 125 -11.74 8.55 -14.69
CA MET A 125 -11.08 9.83 -14.97
C MET A 125 -10.65 9.88 -16.44
N ASN A 126 -10.19 11.05 -16.92
CA ASN A 126 -9.81 11.21 -18.33
C ASN A 126 -8.66 10.29 -18.77
N ASN A 127 -7.72 9.99 -17.86
CA ASN A 127 -6.51 9.22 -18.18
C ASN A 127 -6.27 8.06 -17.20
N GLY A 128 -7.33 7.56 -16.60
CA GLY A 128 -7.25 6.49 -15.60
C GLY A 128 -8.52 6.39 -14.76
N TRP A 129 -8.36 6.10 -13.48
CA TRP A 129 -9.49 5.95 -12.56
C TRP A 129 -9.08 6.32 -11.14
N CYS A 130 -10.03 6.81 -10.36
CA CYS A 130 -9.85 7.04 -8.94
C CYS A 130 -10.53 5.97 -8.11
N TYR A 131 -9.86 5.53 -7.05
CA TYR A 131 -10.51 4.83 -5.96
C TYR A 131 -10.93 5.81 -4.87
N GLU A 132 -12.06 5.52 -4.25
CA GLU A 132 -12.59 6.23 -3.09
C GLU A 132 -12.87 5.19 -2.01
N ILE A 133 -12.02 5.15 -0.98
CA ILE A 133 -12.08 4.17 0.11
C ILE A 133 -12.54 4.89 1.37
N PRO A 134 -13.79 4.69 1.80
CA PRO A 134 -14.28 5.28 3.03
C PRO A 134 -13.59 4.65 4.24
N LEU A 135 -13.03 5.51 5.10
CA LEU A 135 -12.46 5.16 6.39
C LEU A 135 -13.27 5.86 7.49
N TRP A 136 -13.02 5.50 8.76
CA TRP A 136 -13.80 6.07 9.85
C TRP A 136 -13.68 7.60 9.98
N ASP A 137 -12.48 8.15 9.75
CA ASP A 137 -12.19 9.58 9.98
C ASP A 137 -12.12 10.41 8.68
N GLY A 138 -12.39 9.81 7.53
CA GLY A 138 -12.31 10.47 6.23
C GLY A 138 -12.27 9.44 5.11
N MET A 139 -11.99 9.89 3.91
CA MET A 139 -11.92 9.04 2.73
C MET A 139 -10.50 9.05 2.17
N SER A 140 -9.94 7.86 1.93
CA SER A 140 -8.71 7.73 1.14
C SER A 140 -9.08 7.73 -0.34
N VAL A 141 -8.51 8.63 -1.09
CA VAL A 141 -8.74 8.76 -2.53
C VAL A 141 -7.41 8.67 -3.27
N GLY A 142 -7.42 8.06 -4.45
CA GLY A 142 -6.21 8.02 -5.26
C GLY A 142 -6.51 7.86 -6.73
N TYR A 143 -5.72 8.55 -7.57
CA TYR A 143 -5.83 8.54 -9.02
C TYR A 143 -4.75 7.66 -9.63
N VAL A 144 -5.18 6.52 -10.16
CA VAL A 144 -4.34 5.55 -10.86
C VAL A 144 -4.31 5.90 -12.35
N HIS A 145 -3.11 6.13 -12.89
CA HIS A 145 -2.95 6.66 -14.24
C HIS A 145 -1.68 6.17 -14.94
N SER A 146 -1.53 6.56 -16.21
CA SER A 146 -0.33 6.26 -17.00
C SER A 146 0.21 7.53 -17.66
N LEU A 147 1.47 7.86 -17.39
CA LEU A 147 2.15 8.98 -18.04
C LEU A 147 2.39 8.79 -19.53
N LYS A 148 2.03 7.64 -20.09
CA LYS A 148 2.01 7.44 -21.54
C LYS A 148 0.95 8.31 -22.23
N PHE A 149 -0.13 8.68 -21.51
CA PHE A 149 -1.30 9.38 -22.09
C PHE A 149 -1.54 10.76 -21.48
N THR A 150 -0.82 11.13 -20.43
CA THR A 150 -1.02 12.39 -19.70
C THR A 150 0.30 12.90 -19.11
N THR A 151 0.28 14.07 -18.49
CA THR A 151 1.42 14.61 -17.72
C THR A 151 1.06 14.74 -16.24
N PRO A 152 2.07 14.80 -15.35
CA PRO A 152 1.82 14.98 -13.93
C PRO A 152 0.93 16.20 -13.62
N GLU A 153 1.19 17.33 -14.23
CA GLU A 153 0.47 18.59 -13.99
C GLU A 153 -1.02 18.48 -14.36
N LYS A 154 -1.35 17.72 -15.42
CA LYS A 154 -2.75 17.48 -15.82
C LYS A 154 -3.45 16.55 -14.84
N VAL A 155 -2.73 15.53 -14.34
CA VAL A 155 -3.25 14.59 -13.34
C VAL A 155 -3.51 15.32 -12.03
N ASP A 156 -2.55 16.12 -11.55
CA ASP A 156 -2.67 16.89 -10.32
C ASP A 156 -3.84 17.88 -10.41
N LYS A 157 -3.95 18.58 -11.55
CA LYS A 157 -5.08 19.49 -11.78
C LYS A 157 -6.42 18.77 -11.75
N GLU A 158 -6.57 17.67 -12.48
CA GLU A 158 -7.82 16.89 -12.54
C GLU A 158 -8.20 16.33 -11.17
N PHE A 159 -7.20 15.87 -10.40
CA PHE A 159 -7.39 15.40 -9.04
C PHE A 159 -7.85 16.52 -8.11
N THR A 160 -7.16 17.65 -8.14
CA THR A 160 -7.48 18.82 -7.32
C THR A 160 -8.84 19.42 -7.68
N ASP A 161 -9.17 19.53 -8.98
CA ASP A 161 -10.48 19.99 -9.44
C ASP A 161 -11.63 19.11 -8.92
N ARG A 162 -11.39 17.81 -8.77
CA ARG A 162 -12.40 16.86 -8.28
C ARG A 162 -12.52 16.84 -6.76
N TYR A 163 -11.41 16.82 -6.05
CA TYR A 163 -11.40 16.55 -4.60
C TYR A 163 -11.13 17.78 -3.74
N GLY A 164 -10.71 18.89 -4.34
CA GLY A 164 -10.44 20.13 -3.62
C GLY A 164 -9.17 20.10 -2.75
N VAL A 165 -8.30 19.11 -2.93
CA VAL A 165 -7.06 18.94 -2.20
C VAL A 165 -5.91 18.63 -3.15
N GLU A 166 -4.69 19.04 -2.78
CA GLU A 166 -3.50 18.64 -3.49
C GLU A 166 -3.12 17.19 -3.14
N PRO A 167 -2.71 16.38 -4.15
CA PRO A 167 -2.30 15.01 -3.89
C PRO A 167 -0.93 14.97 -3.20
N VAL A 168 -0.70 13.88 -2.46
CA VAL A 168 0.63 13.49 -1.99
C VAL A 168 1.22 12.50 -3.00
N SER A 169 2.38 12.84 -3.55
CA SER A 169 3.12 12.03 -4.55
C SER A 169 4.18 11.16 -3.88
#